data_1a6d8727e7eaf0055306c0411a317daf
#
_entry.id   1a6d8727e7eaf0055306c0411a317daf
#
_cell.length_a   1.000
_cell.length_b   1.000
_cell.length_c   1.000
_cell.angle_alpha   90.00
_cell.angle_beta   90.00
_cell.angle_gamma   90.00
#
_symmetry.space_group_name_H-M   'P 1'
#
loop_
_entity.id
_entity.type
_entity.pdbx_description
1 polymer ?
#
loop_
_entity_poly.entity_id
_entity_poly.type
_entity_poly.pdbx_seq_one_letter_code
_entity_poly.pdbx_strand_id
1 'polypeptide(L)'
;MKDKIYKAYKFRIYPTKIQIDFLNKQFGAVRFIYNYFLNQRDTQFKETGKSDSYYAQTKALKSMKGQEEFKWLKEINSQTCQQALQCLDAAYLKFFRKETAFPRFKKKKNYQSFCVPQHFKILEKGIIIPKLKSQIKCKFHREIIGEVKSLTISKTLTRKYFVSILVEQKNE
;
A
#
# COMPACT_ATOMS: atom_id res chain seq x y z
N MET A 1 -28.78 5.48 -11.12
CA MET A 1 -27.63 4.80 -10.47
C MET A 1 -27.52 5.36 -9.06
N LYS A 2 -27.55 4.51 -8.04
CA LYS A 2 -27.30 5.00 -6.66
C LYS A 2 -25.82 5.33 -6.58
N ASP A 3 -25.48 6.59 -6.30
CA ASP A 3 -24.11 7.02 -6.17
C ASP A 3 -23.46 6.32 -4.97
N LYS A 4 -22.33 5.65 -5.22
CA LYS A 4 -21.54 5.00 -4.18
C LYS A 4 -20.68 6.06 -3.51
N ILE A 5 -20.83 6.19 -2.19
CA ILE A 5 -20.00 7.08 -1.39
C ILE A 5 -18.92 6.27 -0.70
N TYR A 6 -17.67 6.71 -0.82
CA TYR A 6 -16.54 6.13 -0.12
C TYR A 6 -16.12 7.00 1.05
N LYS A 7 -15.92 6.39 2.22
CA LYS A 7 -15.48 7.07 3.43
C LYS A 7 -14.31 6.32 4.05
N ALA A 8 -13.33 7.06 4.57
CA ALA A 8 -12.20 6.50 5.30
C ALA A 8 -12.33 6.79 6.80
N TYR A 9 -12.14 5.76 7.62
CA TYR A 9 -12.07 5.85 9.08
C TYR A 9 -10.64 5.62 9.53
N LYS A 10 -10.01 6.60 10.15
CA LYS A 10 -8.63 6.52 10.63
C LYS A 10 -8.58 6.29 12.13
N PHE A 11 -7.88 5.25 12.56
CA PHE A 11 -7.72 4.88 13.96
C PHE A 11 -6.24 4.71 14.32
N ARG A 12 -5.92 4.98 15.56
CA ARG A 12 -4.60 4.70 16.10
C ARG A 12 -4.44 3.21 16.36
N ILE A 13 -3.30 2.64 15.95
CA ILE A 13 -2.90 1.28 16.29
C ILE A 13 -1.65 1.29 17.18
N TYR A 14 -1.50 0.25 17.98
CA TYR A 14 -0.44 0.11 18.97
C TYR A 14 0.30 -1.21 18.77
N PRO A 15 1.17 -1.31 17.74
CA PRO A 15 1.91 -2.53 17.48
C PRO A 15 2.97 -2.80 18.55
N THR A 16 3.17 -4.08 18.85
CA THR A 16 4.30 -4.57 19.68
C THR A 16 5.60 -4.42 18.90
N LYS A 17 6.75 -4.60 19.57
CA LYS A 17 8.06 -4.55 18.92
C LYS A 17 8.17 -5.52 17.74
N ILE A 18 7.71 -6.76 17.92
CA ILE A 18 7.71 -7.79 16.86
C ILE A 18 6.83 -7.35 15.68
N GLN A 19 5.67 -6.80 15.97
CA GLN A 19 4.75 -6.27 14.94
C GLN A 19 5.35 -5.07 14.22
N ILE A 20 6.05 -4.17 14.91
CA ILE A 20 6.76 -3.04 14.31
C ILE A 20 7.81 -3.53 13.31
N ASP A 21 8.58 -4.56 13.66
CA ASP A 21 9.58 -5.14 12.75
C ASP A 21 8.91 -5.71 11.48
N PHE A 22 7.79 -6.39 11.64
CA PHE A 22 6.97 -6.86 10.53
C PHE A 22 6.46 -5.71 9.65
N LEU A 23 5.87 -4.67 10.25
CA LEU A 23 5.35 -3.51 9.53
C LEU A 23 6.47 -2.75 8.79
N ASN A 24 7.64 -2.62 9.39
CA ASN A 24 8.78 -1.97 8.75
C ASN A 24 9.27 -2.73 7.51
N LYS A 25 9.22 -4.05 7.51
CA LYS A 25 9.50 -4.87 6.32
C LYS A 25 8.47 -4.59 5.21
N GLN A 26 7.20 -4.50 5.55
CA GLN A 26 6.13 -4.17 4.59
C GLN A 26 6.34 -2.76 3.99
N PHE A 27 6.60 -1.76 4.83
CA PHE A 27 6.89 -0.39 4.37
C PHE A 27 8.12 -0.34 3.46
N GLY A 28 9.18 -1.05 3.83
CA GLY A 28 10.42 -1.14 3.05
C GLY A 28 10.20 -1.78 1.69
N ALA A 29 9.44 -2.87 1.63
CA ALA A 29 9.13 -3.57 0.38
C ALA A 29 8.30 -2.70 -0.57
N VAL A 30 7.25 -2.06 -0.08
CA VAL A 30 6.39 -1.17 -0.89
C VAL A 30 7.20 -0.01 -1.44
N ARG A 31 8.04 0.62 -0.63
CA ARG A 31 8.94 1.69 -1.08
C ARG A 31 9.93 1.18 -2.12
N PHE A 32 10.53 0.02 -1.90
CA PHE A 32 11.47 -0.60 -2.85
C PHE A 32 10.81 -0.86 -4.19
N ILE A 33 9.64 -1.50 -4.21
CA ILE A 33 8.90 -1.81 -5.45
C ILE A 33 8.54 -0.52 -6.19
N TYR A 34 7.98 0.46 -5.50
CA TYR A 34 7.63 1.74 -6.11
C TYR A 34 8.84 2.42 -6.76
N ASN A 35 9.94 2.53 -6.02
CA ASN A 35 11.16 3.18 -6.51
C ASN A 35 11.84 2.41 -7.63
N TYR A 36 11.91 1.09 -7.53
CA TYR A 36 12.50 0.23 -8.56
C TYR A 36 11.78 0.38 -9.89
N PHE A 37 10.46 0.28 -9.89
CA PHE A 37 9.66 0.38 -11.10
C PHE A 37 9.49 1.83 -11.59
N LEU A 38 9.56 2.81 -10.73
CA LEU A 38 9.68 4.22 -11.14
C LEU A 38 10.98 4.44 -11.93
N ASN A 39 12.10 3.98 -11.40
CA ASN A 39 13.39 4.08 -12.08
C ASN A 39 13.38 3.34 -13.44
N GLN A 40 12.80 2.15 -13.48
CA GLN A 40 12.67 1.38 -14.72
C GLN A 40 11.87 2.14 -15.79
N ARG A 41 10.71 2.70 -15.44
CA ARG A 41 9.89 3.51 -16.36
C ARG A 41 10.63 4.74 -16.86
N ASP A 42 11.27 5.48 -15.97
CA ASP A 42 12.00 6.70 -16.31
C ASP A 42 13.17 6.41 -17.26
N THR A 43 13.97 5.41 -16.95
CA THR A 43 15.08 4.98 -17.80
C THR A 43 14.60 4.51 -19.16
N GLN A 44 13.61 3.65 -19.22
CA GLN A 44 13.04 3.12 -20.46
C GLN A 44 12.46 4.24 -21.33
N PHE A 45 11.75 5.20 -20.73
CA PHE A 45 11.19 6.34 -21.45
C PHE A 45 12.28 7.22 -22.05
N LYS A 46 13.37 7.47 -21.33
CA LYS A 46 14.52 8.24 -21.83
C LYS A 46 15.22 7.56 -23.00
N GLU A 47 15.31 6.24 -22.98
CA GLU A 47 15.99 5.46 -24.00
C GLU A 47 15.14 5.20 -25.25
N THR A 48 13.85 4.95 -25.08
CA THR A 48 12.98 4.46 -26.16
C THR A 48 11.78 5.38 -26.48
N GLY A 49 11.50 6.38 -25.65
CA GLY A 49 10.30 7.21 -25.73
C GLY A 49 9.01 6.48 -25.35
N LYS A 50 9.11 5.22 -24.89
CA LYS A 50 7.99 4.38 -24.46
C LYS A 50 8.22 3.91 -23.03
N SER A 51 7.14 3.67 -22.31
CA SER A 51 7.16 3.21 -20.92
C SER A 51 6.29 1.96 -20.78
N ASP A 52 6.71 1.03 -19.93
CA ASP A 52 5.95 -0.17 -19.62
C ASP A 52 4.58 0.18 -19.01
N SER A 53 3.60 -0.65 -19.33
CA SER A 53 2.29 -0.59 -18.72
C SER A 53 2.30 -1.19 -17.31
N TYR A 54 1.26 -0.92 -16.54
CA TYR A 54 1.01 -1.58 -15.25
C TYR A 54 1.05 -3.12 -15.38
N TYR A 55 0.46 -3.68 -16.43
CA TYR A 55 0.46 -5.14 -16.66
C TYR A 55 1.86 -5.70 -16.91
N ALA A 56 2.66 -5.00 -17.72
CA ALA A 56 4.05 -5.41 -17.98
C ALA A 56 4.87 -5.39 -16.68
N GLN A 57 4.71 -4.38 -15.85
CA GLN A 57 5.39 -4.28 -14.56
C GLN A 57 4.89 -5.33 -13.55
N THR A 58 3.62 -5.68 -13.56
CA THR A 58 3.09 -6.78 -12.73
C THR A 58 3.73 -8.11 -13.09
N LYS A 59 3.89 -8.41 -14.38
CA LYS A 59 4.61 -9.61 -14.85
C LYS A 59 6.08 -9.56 -14.45
N ALA A 60 6.73 -8.41 -14.59
CA ALA A 60 8.12 -8.21 -14.20
C ALA A 60 8.32 -8.42 -12.68
N LEU A 61 7.40 -7.94 -11.84
CA LEU A 61 7.42 -8.16 -10.40
C LEU A 61 7.31 -9.66 -10.05
N LYS A 62 6.42 -10.39 -10.74
CA LYS A 62 6.27 -11.83 -10.53
C LYS A 62 7.57 -12.57 -10.88
N SER A 63 8.19 -12.24 -12.01
CA SER A 63 9.48 -12.80 -12.44
C SER A 63 10.61 -12.45 -11.46
N MET A 64 10.66 -11.20 -11.00
CA MET A 64 11.65 -10.69 -10.04
C MET A 64 11.64 -11.51 -8.73
N LYS A 65 10.49 -11.85 -8.21
CA LYS A 65 10.35 -12.67 -6.98
C LYS A 65 10.99 -14.07 -7.10
N GLY A 66 11.16 -14.59 -8.31
CA GLY A 66 11.84 -15.85 -8.58
C GLY A 66 13.36 -15.75 -8.55
N GLN A 67 13.93 -14.56 -8.66
CA GLN A 67 15.36 -14.33 -8.65
C GLN A 67 15.91 -14.37 -7.21
N GLU A 68 17.13 -14.89 -7.04
CA GLU A 68 17.76 -15.05 -5.74
C GLU A 68 17.86 -13.74 -4.95
N GLU A 69 18.26 -12.68 -5.64
CA GLU A 69 18.43 -11.32 -5.09
C GLU A 69 17.14 -10.74 -4.49
N PHE A 70 15.97 -11.13 -5.02
CA PHE A 70 14.66 -10.58 -4.63
C PHE A 70 13.75 -11.61 -3.95
N LYS A 71 14.27 -12.75 -3.54
CA LYS A 71 13.48 -13.80 -2.85
C LYS A 71 12.77 -13.30 -1.60
N TRP A 72 13.36 -12.33 -0.91
CA TRP A 72 12.79 -11.73 0.28
C TRP A 72 11.41 -11.08 0.05
N LEU A 73 11.09 -10.71 -1.19
CA LEU A 73 9.77 -10.19 -1.57
C LEU A 73 8.65 -11.23 -1.42
N LYS A 74 8.98 -12.53 -1.38
CA LYS A 74 8.00 -13.59 -1.14
C LYS A 74 7.44 -13.58 0.28
N GLU A 75 8.17 -13.00 1.24
CA GLU A 75 7.71 -12.81 2.61
C GLU A 75 6.66 -11.72 2.74
N ILE A 76 6.53 -10.88 1.71
CA ILE A 76 5.59 -9.76 1.68
C ILE A 76 4.27 -10.22 1.04
N ASN A 77 3.14 -9.73 1.55
CA ASN A 77 1.85 -9.97 0.95
C ASN A 77 1.84 -9.54 -0.53
N SER A 78 1.55 -10.49 -1.43
CA SER A 78 1.59 -10.24 -2.87
C SER A 78 0.64 -9.13 -3.32
N GLN A 79 -0.53 -9.02 -2.72
CA GLN A 79 -1.48 -7.96 -3.04
C GLN A 79 -0.97 -6.58 -2.59
N THR A 80 -0.27 -6.50 -1.46
CA THR A 80 0.41 -5.27 -1.02
C THR A 80 1.49 -4.85 -2.01
N CYS A 81 2.25 -5.79 -2.55
CA CYS A 81 3.22 -5.53 -3.61
C CYS A 81 2.57 -4.99 -4.90
N GLN A 82 1.46 -5.59 -5.31
CA GLN A 82 0.70 -5.14 -6.49
C GLN A 82 0.12 -3.72 -6.28
N GLN A 83 -0.36 -3.42 -5.08
CA GLN A 83 -0.86 -2.08 -4.74
C GLN A 83 0.23 -1.01 -4.87
N ALA A 84 1.49 -1.32 -4.59
CA ALA A 84 2.60 -0.41 -4.81
C ALA A 84 2.74 -0.04 -6.30
N LEU A 85 2.58 -1.01 -7.20
CA LEU A 85 2.58 -0.77 -8.65
C LEU A 85 1.34 0.02 -9.11
N GLN A 86 0.17 -0.25 -8.55
CA GLN A 86 -1.03 0.52 -8.85
C GLN A 86 -0.88 1.98 -8.41
N CYS A 87 -0.30 2.24 -7.26
CA CYS A 87 0.00 3.60 -6.80
C CYS A 87 0.97 4.33 -7.73
N LEU A 88 1.99 3.64 -8.25
CA LEU A 88 2.91 4.19 -9.22
C LEU A 88 2.21 4.52 -10.54
N ASP A 89 1.40 3.60 -11.04
CA ASP A 89 0.64 3.79 -12.28
C ASP A 89 -0.33 4.97 -12.16
N ALA A 90 -1.06 5.05 -11.05
CA ALA A 90 -1.95 6.19 -10.76
C ALA A 90 -1.19 7.52 -10.71
N ALA A 91 0.03 7.55 -10.15
CA ALA A 91 0.86 8.75 -10.11
C ALA A 91 1.28 9.18 -11.52
N TYR A 92 1.64 8.24 -12.39
CA TYR A 92 1.92 8.55 -13.80
C TYR A 92 0.69 9.06 -14.55
N LEU A 93 -0.45 8.42 -14.39
CA LEU A 93 -1.71 8.87 -15.03
C LEU A 93 -2.08 10.30 -14.64
N LYS A 94 -1.95 10.66 -13.36
CA LYS A 94 -2.16 12.03 -12.89
C LYS A 94 -1.15 13.02 -13.48
N PHE A 95 0.10 12.62 -13.61
CA PHE A 95 1.12 13.44 -14.26
C PHE A 95 0.76 13.69 -15.74
N PHE A 96 0.40 12.66 -16.50
CA PHE A 96 0.01 12.82 -17.90
C PHE A 96 -1.25 13.67 -18.10
N ARG A 97 -2.17 13.64 -17.14
CA ARG A 97 -3.34 14.52 -17.10
C ARG A 97 -3.02 15.95 -16.63
N LYS A 98 -1.76 16.24 -16.34
CA LYS A 98 -1.29 17.54 -15.81
C LYS A 98 -1.92 17.92 -14.45
N GLU A 99 -2.39 16.96 -13.69
CA GLU A 99 -2.95 17.15 -12.35
C GLU A 99 -1.86 17.25 -11.27
N THR A 100 -0.72 16.61 -11.49
CA THR A 100 0.41 16.55 -10.52
C THR A 100 1.75 16.65 -11.22
N ALA A 101 2.80 16.97 -10.44
CA ALA A 101 4.17 16.88 -10.90
C ALA A 101 4.59 15.41 -11.16
N PHE A 102 5.75 15.24 -11.81
CA PHE A 102 6.32 13.92 -12.07
C PHE A 102 6.50 13.12 -10.77
N PRO A 103 6.22 11.79 -10.79
CA PRO A 103 6.39 10.94 -9.61
C PRO A 103 7.79 11.03 -9.02
N ARG A 104 7.88 11.11 -7.69
CA ARG A 104 9.15 11.20 -6.97
C ARG A 104 9.47 9.91 -6.25
N PHE A 105 10.77 9.62 -6.10
CA PHE A 105 11.24 8.52 -5.27
C PHE A 105 10.79 8.68 -3.82
N LYS A 106 10.32 7.59 -3.23
CA LYS A 106 9.93 7.55 -1.81
C LYS A 106 11.17 7.40 -0.92
N LYS A 107 11.20 8.14 0.19
CA LYS A 107 12.31 8.14 1.15
C LYS A 107 11.90 7.48 2.46
N LYS A 108 12.81 6.72 3.09
CA LYS A 108 12.58 6.02 4.36
C LYS A 108 12.17 6.96 5.50
N LYS A 109 12.68 8.18 5.50
CA LYS A 109 12.41 9.19 6.53
C LYS A 109 11.08 9.94 6.35
N ASN A 110 10.37 9.69 5.25
CA ASN A 110 9.08 10.34 5.01
C ASN A 110 7.92 9.52 5.62
N TYR A 111 6.71 10.07 5.53
CA TYR A 111 5.49 9.32 5.83
C TYR A 111 5.44 8.05 4.99
N GLN A 112 5.09 6.93 5.61
CA GLN A 112 5.05 5.62 4.97
C GLN A 112 3.67 4.99 5.11
N SER A 113 3.23 4.31 4.07
CA SER A 113 1.99 3.55 4.08
C SER A 113 2.05 2.34 3.15
N PHE A 114 1.23 1.34 3.45
CA PHE A 114 0.95 0.24 2.54
C PHE A 114 -0.52 -0.15 2.63
N CYS A 115 -1.08 -0.57 1.51
CA CYS A 115 -2.47 -0.99 1.42
C CYS A 115 -2.60 -2.51 1.54
N VAL A 116 -3.60 -2.95 2.29
CA VAL A 116 -4.04 -4.35 2.39
C VAL A 116 -5.45 -4.41 1.81
N PRO A 117 -5.61 -4.84 0.53
CA PRO A 117 -6.90 -4.80 -0.14
C PRO A 117 -7.85 -5.91 0.28
N GLN A 118 -7.34 -7.05 0.77
CA GLN A 118 -8.13 -8.23 1.13
C GLN A 118 -7.46 -9.05 2.23
N HIS A 119 -8.19 -10.05 2.76
CA HIS A 119 -7.70 -11.03 3.73
C HIS A 119 -7.24 -10.45 5.06
N PHE A 120 -7.83 -9.35 5.45
CA PHE A 120 -7.71 -8.78 6.78
C PHE A 120 -8.98 -9.05 7.59
N LYS A 121 -8.87 -8.91 8.90
CA LYS A 121 -10.01 -8.97 9.84
C LYS A 121 -10.00 -7.77 10.76
N ILE A 122 -11.19 -7.20 10.98
CA ILE A 122 -11.41 -6.16 11.97
C ILE A 122 -12.10 -6.80 13.15
N LEU A 123 -11.44 -6.78 14.31
CA LEU A 123 -11.95 -7.32 15.56
C LEU A 123 -12.34 -6.17 16.49
N GLU A 124 -13.00 -6.50 17.61
CA GLU A 124 -13.48 -5.49 18.59
C GLU A 124 -12.38 -4.55 19.09
N LYS A 125 -11.17 -5.07 19.34
CA LYS A 125 -10.03 -4.32 19.91
C LYS A 125 -8.78 -4.30 19.04
N GLY A 126 -8.88 -4.71 17.80
CA GLY A 126 -7.70 -4.77 16.93
C GLY A 126 -7.99 -5.22 15.52
N ILE A 127 -6.93 -5.39 14.78
CA ILE A 127 -6.93 -5.84 13.39
C ILE A 127 -5.97 -7.00 13.18
N ILE A 128 -6.31 -7.86 12.23
CA ILE A 128 -5.42 -8.93 11.74
C ILE A 128 -5.15 -8.66 10.26
N ILE A 129 -3.89 -8.69 9.88
CA ILE A 129 -3.46 -8.50 8.49
C ILE A 129 -2.74 -9.75 7.97
N PRO A 130 -2.71 -9.97 6.64
CA PRO A 130 -2.07 -11.15 6.07
C PRO A 130 -0.61 -11.31 6.48
N LYS A 131 -0.18 -12.55 6.68
CA LYS A 131 1.16 -12.97 7.09
C LYS A 131 1.61 -12.52 8.49
N LEU A 132 0.78 -11.80 9.22
CA LEU A 132 0.98 -11.51 10.63
C LEU A 132 -0.01 -12.34 11.45
N LYS A 133 0.50 -13.23 12.31
CA LYS A 133 -0.35 -14.17 13.07
C LYS A 133 -1.04 -13.55 14.28
N SER A 134 -0.54 -12.43 14.77
CA SER A 134 -1.04 -11.77 15.97
C SER A 134 -1.90 -10.54 15.63
N GLN A 135 -2.87 -10.29 16.49
CA GLN A 135 -3.72 -9.11 16.40
C GLN A 135 -2.93 -7.85 16.78
N ILE A 136 -3.03 -6.80 15.94
CA ILE A 136 -2.51 -5.48 16.28
C ILE A 136 -3.61 -4.72 17.03
N LYS A 137 -3.30 -4.26 18.24
CA LYS A 137 -4.23 -3.47 19.04
C LYS A 137 -4.62 -2.19 18.33
N CYS A 138 -5.92 -1.94 18.25
CA CYS A 138 -6.50 -0.74 17.66
C CYS A 138 -7.50 -0.09 18.61
N LYS A 139 -7.47 1.23 18.70
CA LYS A 139 -8.43 1.99 19.48
C LYS A 139 -9.52 2.53 18.55
N PHE A 140 -10.64 1.84 18.49
CA PHE A 140 -11.83 2.30 17.77
C PHE A 140 -12.61 3.30 18.61
N HIS A 141 -12.55 4.57 18.25
CA HIS A 141 -13.23 5.66 18.96
C HIS A 141 -14.57 6.06 18.33
N ARG A 142 -14.92 5.42 17.22
CA ARG A 142 -16.21 5.58 16.53
C ARG A 142 -16.58 4.31 15.79
N GLU A 143 -17.88 4.15 15.55
CA GLU A 143 -18.41 3.02 14.78
C GLU A 143 -18.06 3.14 13.29
N ILE A 144 -17.74 2.00 12.68
CA ILE A 144 -17.51 1.89 11.25
C ILE A 144 -18.83 1.53 10.58
N ILE A 145 -19.35 2.44 9.76
CA ILE A 145 -20.63 2.26 9.06
C ILE A 145 -20.36 2.09 7.56
N GLY A 146 -20.79 0.98 7.00
CA GLY A 146 -20.67 0.66 5.59
C GLY A 146 -19.92 -0.66 5.33
N GLU A 147 -19.76 -1.01 4.07
CA GLU A 147 -19.04 -2.20 3.64
C GLU A 147 -17.54 -1.92 3.58
N VAL A 148 -16.75 -2.64 4.36
CA VAL A 148 -15.29 -2.48 4.38
C VAL A 148 -14.67 -2.98 3.07
N LYS A 149 -13.87 -2.14 2.43
CA LYS A 149 -13.22 -2.44 1.13
C LYS A 149 -11.73 -2.72 1.26
N SER A 150 -11.02 -1.95 2.06
CA SER A 150 -9.56 -2.10 2.23
C SER A 150 -9.06 -1.48 3.53
N LEU A 151 -7.84 -1.87 3.90
CA LEU A 151 -7.08 -1.21 4.97
C LEU A 151 -5.84 -0.55 4.40
N THR A 152 -5.45 0.58 4.98
CA THR A 152 -4.13 1.19 4.75
C THR A 152 -3.46 1.37 6.10
N ILE A 153 -2.31 0.75 6.27
CA ILE A 153 -1.45 0.92 7.45
C ILE A 153 -0.46 2.04 7.16
N SER A 154 -0.29 2.95 8.11
CA SER A 154 0.61 4.09 7.95
C SER A 154 1.45 4.35 9.19
N LYS A 155 2.59 4.99 8.96
CA LYS A 155 3.55 5.42 9.98
C LYS A 155 3.91 6.87 9.74
N THR A 156 3.74 7.69 10.77
CA THR A 156 4.11 9.12 10.73
C THR A 156 5.61 9.32 10.96
N LEU A 157 6.08 10.54 10.71
CA LEU A 157 7.46 10.94 11.00
C LEU A 157 7.81 10.80 12.50
N THR A 158 6.80 10.95 13.36
CA THR A 158 6.93 10.78 14.81
C THR A 158 6.78 9.34 15.28
N ARG A 159 6.84 8.37 14.36
CA ARG A 159 6.71 6.93 14.60
C ARG A 159 5.38 6.53 15.25
N LYS A 160 4.31 7.22 14.92
CA LYS A 160 2.95 6.84 15.29
C LYS A 160 2.33 6.01 14.16
N TYR A 161 1.60 4.96 14.54
CA TYR A 161 0.99 4.01 13.60
C TYR A 161 -0.51 4.18 13.56
N PHE A 162 -1.08 4.11 12.35
CA PHE A 162 -2.51 4.25 12.11
C PHE A 162 -3.00 3.19 11.13
N VAL A 163 -4.27 2.87 11.23
CA VAL A 163 -5.03 2.16 10.19
C VAL A 163 -6.10 3.08 9.64
N SER A 164 -6.19 3.16 8.32
CA SER A 164 -7.28 3.82 7.61
C SER A 164 -8.14 2.74 6.96
N ILE A 165 -9.42 2.69 7.31
CA ILE A 165 -10.37 1.70 6.84
C ILE A 165 -11.28 2.36 5.81
N LEU A 166 -11.15 1.93 4.55
CA LEU A 166 -12.00 2.40 3.47
C LEU A 166 -13.30 1.63 3.46
N VAL A 167 -14.42 2.32 3.49
CA VAL A 167 -15.76 1.74 3.42
C VAL A 167 -16.55 2.34 2.28
N GLU A 168 -17.42 1.52 1.69
CA GLU A 168 -18.45 1.93 0.75
C GLU A 168 -19.77 2.08 1.50
N GLN A 169 -20.39 3.24 1.39
CA GLN A 169 -21.73 3.51 1.96
C GLN A 169 -22.73 3.59 0.82
N LYS A 170 -23.91 3.04 1.03
CA LYS A 170 -25.05 3.26 0.13
C LYS A 170 -25.68 4.60 0.49
N ASN A 171 -25.95 5.43 -0.52
CA ASN A 171 -26.86 6.57 -0.32
C ASN A 171 -28.25 6.02 0.01
N GLU A 172 -28.78 6.41 1.15
CA GLU A 172 -30.20 6.19 1.47
C GLU A 172 -31.11 7.00 0.54
#